data_aa578c0b5f96039d69f0d2ca29376780
#
_entry.id   aa578c0b5f96039d69f0d2ca29376780
#
_cell.length_a   1.000
_cell.length_b   1.000
_cell.length_c   1.000
_cell.angle_alpha   90.00
_cell.angle_beta   90.00
_cell.angle_gamma   90.00
#
_symmetry.space_group_name_H-M   'P 1'
#
loop_
_entity.id
_entity.type
_entity.pdbx_description
1 polymer ?
#
loop_
_entity_poly.entity_id
_entity_poly.type
_entity_poly.pdbx_seq_one_letter_code
_entity_poly.pdbx_strand_id
1 'polypeptide(L)'
;MSNSKLYVGNLSFKTTEDELRSTFGQFGSVTDVYVAMDKMTGRSRGFGFVEMADDSAADEAVNKLNGSELDGRKIVVSEARPKAA
;
A
#
# COMPACT_ATOMS: atom_id res chain seq x y z
N MET A 1 -18.69 -9.62 0.45
CA MET A 1 -17.93 -8.63 -0.30
C MET A 1 -16.50 -8.67 0.11
N SER A 2 -15.66 -8.91 -0.84
CA SER A 2 -14.25 -8.92 -0.51
C SER A 2 -13.74 -7.49 -0.41
N ASN A 3 -12.76 -7.32 0.45
CA ASN A 3 -12.15 -6.05 0.70
C ASN A 3 -10.74 -6.09 0.11
N SER A 4 -10.53 -5.34 -0.94
CA SER A 4 -9.26 -5.34 -1.66
C SER A 4 -8.28 -4.34 -1.06
N LYS A 5 -8.26 -4.23 0.25
CA LYS A 5 -7.39 -3.31 0.94
C LYS A 5 -6.06 -4.00 1.27
N LEU A 6 -4.98 -3.30 1.02
CA LEU A 6 -3.63 -3.83 1.22
C LEU A 6 -2.89 -3.00 2.25
N TYR A 7 -2.14 -3.67 3.11
CA TYR A 7 -1.22 -3.02 4.01
C TYR A 7 0.13 -2.91 3.34
N VAL A 8 0.74 -1.73 3.39
CA VAL A 8 2.06 -1.49 2.82
C VAL A 8 2.95 -0.96 3.92
N GLY A 9 3.99 -1.71 4.25
CA GLY A 9 4.88 -1.36 5.34
C GLY A 9 6.30 -1.16 4.89
N ASN A 10 7.13 -0.72 5.82
CA ASN A 10 8.55 -0.46 5.60
C ASN A 10 8.77 0.57 4.50
N LEU A 11 7.90 1.58 4.46
CA LEU A 11 8.01 2.63 3.46
C LEU A 11 9.09 3.62 3.82
N SER A 12 9.71 4.20 2.78
CA SER A 12 10.61 5.32 2.97
C SER A 12 9.82 6.54 3.46
N PHE A 13 10.47 7.39 4.23
CA PHE A 13 9.86 8.65 4.64
C PHE A 13 9.53 9.54 3.45
N LYS A 14 10.16 9.28 2.30
CA LYS A 14 9.94 10.07 1.08
C LYS A 14 8.75 9.58 0.27
N THR A 15 8.25 8.39 0.54
CA THR A 15 7.18 7.81 -0.24
C THR A 15 5.88 8.57 0.01
N THR A 16 5.22 8.98 -1.07
CA THR A 16 3.99 9.74 -1.00
C THR A 16 2.80 8.90 -1.42
N GLU A 17 1.60 9.42 -1.14
CA GLU A 17 0.38 8.76 -1.59
C GLU A 17 0.32 8.68 -3.12
N ASP A 18 0.76 9.74 -3.80
CA ASP A 18 0.79 9.72 -5.25
C ASP A 18 1.70 8.63 -5.78
N GLU A 19 2.82 8.42 -5.14
CA GLU A 19 3.76 7.40 -5.54
C GLU A 19 3.18 6.00 -5.36
N LEU A 20 2.50 5.78 -4.24
CA LEU A 20 1.83 4.50 -4.02
C LEU A 20 0.71 4.28 -5.03
N ARG A 21 -0.06 5.31 -5.32
CA ARG A 21 -1.13 5.20 -6.30
C ARG A 21 -0.57 4.82 -7.67
N SER A 22 0.52 5.43 -8.06
CA SER A 22 1.18 5.13 -9.32
C SER A 22 1.71 3.71 -9.35
N THR A 23 2.38 3.31 -8.27
CA THR A 23 3.01 2.00 -8.19
C THR A 23 1.96 0.90 -8.23
N PHE A 24 0.91 1.02 -7.43
CA PHE A 24 -0.13 0.00 -7.39
C PHE A 24 -1.06 0.09 -8.59
N GLY A 25 -1.17 1.26 -9.19
CA GLY A 25 -2.01 1.45 -10.38
C GLY A 25 -1.56 0.66 -11.58
N GLN A 26 -0.35 0.13 -11.55
CA GLN A 26 0.14 -0.72 -12.64
C GLN A 26 -0.59 -2.06 -12.69
N PHE A 27 -1.22 -2.45 -11.60
CA PHE A 27 -1.88 -3.75 -11.50
C PHE A 27 -3.39 -3.66 -11.59
N GLY A 28 -3.93 -2.45 -11.53
CA GLY A 28 -5.36 -2.23 -11.61
C GLY A 28 -5.72 -0.88 -11.03
N SER A 29 -7.01 -0.63 -10.97
CA SER A 29 -7.49 0.66 -10.47
C SER A 29 -7.31 0.74 -8.96
N VAL A 30 -6.74 1.85 -8.50
CA VAL A 30 -6.58 2.14 -7.08
C VAL A 30 -7.74 3.05 -6.68
N THR A 31 -8.53 2.61 -5.70
CA THR A 31 -9.70 3.39 -5.26
C THR A 31 -9.38 4.29 -4.09
N ASP A 32 -8.37 3.94 -3.29
CA ASP A 32 -8.01 4.76 -2.14
C ASP A 32 -6.57 4.48 -1.75
N VAL A 33 -5.91 5.51 -1.23
CA VAL A 33 -4.53 5.41 -0.75
C VAL A 33 -4.42 6.21 0.54
N TYR A 34 -3.75 5.64 1.52
CA TYR A 34 -3.52 6.30 2.78
C TYR A 34 -2.08 6.05 3.23
N VAL A 35 -1.37 7.10 3.59
CA VAL A 35 -0.04 6.98 4.20
C VAL A 35 -0.14 7.56 5.60
N ALA A 36 0.22 6.76 6.59
CA ALA A 36 0.17 7.20 7.97
C ALA A 36 1.26 8.23 8.21
N MET A 37 0.86 9.38 8.75
CA MET A 37 1.79 10.49 9.00
C MET A 37 1.89 10.75 10.48
N ASP A 38 3.08 11.14 10.93
CA ASP A 38 3.31 11.56 12.29
C ASP A 38 2.90 13.03 12.39
N LYS A 39 1.95 13.32 13.28
CA LYS A 39 1.43 14.68 13.41
C LYS A 39 2.48 15.65 13.92
N MET A 40 3.42 15.16 14.70
CA MET A 40 4.41 16.03 15.31
C MET A 40 5.54 16.42 14.36
N THR A 41 5.94 15.49 13.49
CA THR A 41 7.05 15.75 12.59
C THR A 41 6.59 15.98 11.16
N GLY A 42 5.37 15.59 10.83
CA GLY A 42 4.86 15.69 9.46
C GLY A 42 5.45 14.67 8.51
N ARG A 43 6.14 13.68 9.03
CA ARG A 43 6.78 12.65 8.23
C ARG A 43 5.95 11.39 8.19
N SER A 44 6.15 10.59 7.14
CA SER A 44 5.52 9.30 7.04
C SER A 44 5.98 8.40 8.19
N ARG A 45 5.05 7.62 8.74
CA ARG A 45 5.37 6.67 9.79
C ARG A 45 5.94 5.37 9.24
N GLY A 46 6.09 5.28 7.92
CA GLY A 46 6.68 4.11 7.29
C GLY A 46 5.67 3.05 6.89
N PHE A 47 4.39 3.35 6.94
CA PHE A 47 3.37 2.40 6.49
C PHE A 47 2.14 3.14 5.98
N GLY A 48 1.32 2.41 5.24
CA GLY A 48 0.09 2.95 4.72
C GLY A 48 -0.82 1.84 4.23
N PHE A 49 -1.89 2.23 3.56
CA PHE A 49 -2.87 1.30 3.01
C PHE A 49 -3.21 1.71 1.60
N VAL A 50 -3.44 0.71 0.75
CA VAL A 50 -3.89 0.94 -0.63
C VAL A 50 -5.11 0.06 -0.86
N GLU A 51 -6.18 0.67 -1.36
CA GLU A 51 -7.38 -0.09 -1.70
C GLU A 51 -7.47 -0.21 -3.20
N MET A 52 -7.61 -1.44 -3.68
CA MET A 52 -7.74 -1.72 -5.11
C MET A 52 -9.19 -1.98 -5.46
N ALA A 53 -9.53 -1.78 -6.74
CA ALA A 53 -10.91 -1.91 -7.18
C ALA A 53 -11.38 -3.36 -7.18
N ASP A 54 -10.47 -4.32 -7.38
CA ASP A 54 -10.87 -5.73 -7.38
C ASP A 54 -9.78 -6.59 -6.76
N ASP A 55 -10.19 -7.80 -6.37
CA ASP A 55 -9.31 -8.72 -5.65
C ASP A 55 -8.17 -9.24 -6.53
N SER A 56 -8.42 -9.42 -7.81
CA SER A 56 -7.37 -9.91 -8.71
C SER A 56 -6.21 -8.93 -8.78
N ALA A 57 -6.53 -7.65 -8.89
CA ALA A 57 -5.50 -6.62 -8.92
C ALA A 57 -4.77 -6.57 -7.59
N ALA A 58 -5.50 -6.70 -6.49
CA ALA A 58 -4.88 -6.68 -5.16
C ALA A 58 -3.93 -7.87 -4.98
N ASP A 59 -4.36 -9.06 -5.39
CA ASP A 59 -3.51 -10.24 -5.27
C ASP A 59 -2.24 -10.09 -6.10
N GLU A 60 -2.37 -9.58 -7.31
CA GLU A 60 -1.22 -9.40 -8.17
C GLU A 60 -0.27 -8.37 -7.58
N ALA A 61 -0.79 -7.30 -7.02
CA ALA A 61 0.04 -6.29 -6.38
C ALA A 61 0.82 -6.87 -5.22
N VAL A 62 0.17 -7.69 -4.39
CA VAL A 62 0.87 -8.35 -3.29
C VAL A 62 1.99 -9.22 -3.82
N ASN A 63 1.70 -10.04 -4.83
CA ASN A 63 2.68 -10.98 -5.35
C ASN A 63 3.88 -10.28 -6.00
N LYS A 64 3.63 -9.16 -6.63
CA LYS A 64 4.68 -8.46 -7.38
C LYS A 64 5.42 -7.44 -6.54
N LEU A 65 4.77 -6.82 -5.58
CA LEU A 65 5.35 -5.72 -4.85
C LEU A 65 5.90 -6.09 -3.48
N ASN A 66 5.39 -7.17 -2.87
CA ASN A 66 5.92 -7.57 -1.58
C ASN A 66 7.39 -7.94 -1.70
N GLY A 67 8.23 -7.27 -0.94
CA GLY A 67 9.67 -7.49 -1.00
C GLY A 67 10.37 -6.73 -2.13
N SER A 68 9.63 -5.96 -2.91
CA SER A 68 10.25 -5.14 -3.94
C SER A 68 10.80 -3.85 -3.33
N GLU A 69 11.68 -3.20 -4.09
CA GLU A 69 12.32 -1.98 -3.60
C GLU A 69 11.56 -0.77 -4.07
N LEU A 70 11.24 0.12 -3.13
CA LEU A 70 10.59 1.39 -3.44
C LEU A 70 11.30 2.47 -2.65
N ASP A 71 11.83 3.47 -3.35
CA ASP A 71 12.58 4.57 -2.73
C ASP A 71 13.74 4.08 -1.87
N GLY A 72 14.38 3.00 -2.33
CA GLY A 72 15.56 2.47 -1.65
C GLY A 72 15.27 1.54 -0.50
N ARG A 73 14.01 1.17 -0.27
CA ARG A 73 13.66 0.26 0.81
C ARG A 73 12.79 -0.88 0.29
N LYS A 74 13.02 -2.06 0.83
CA LYS A 74 12.16 -3.20 0.51
C LYS A 74 10.86 -3.06 1.27
N ILE A 75 9.77 -2.92 0.54
CA ILE A 75 8.46 -2.73 1.16
C ILE A 75 7.81 -4.07 1.44
N VAL A 76 6.89 -4.05 2.40
CA VAL A 76 6.07 -5.21 2.74
C VAL A 76 4.66 -4.93 2.27
N VAL A 77 4.09 -5.83 1.48
CA VAL A 77 2.72 -5.69 0.99
C VAL A 77 1.95 -6.94 1.39
N SER A 78 0.85 -6.76 2.05
CA SER A 78 0.00 -7.89 2.46
C SER A 78 -1.45 -7.45 2.47
N GLU A 79 -2.34 -8.42 2.51
CA GLU A 79 -3.76 -8.11 2.59
C GLU A 79 -4.09 -7.53 3.96
N ALA A 80 -4.83 -6.43 3.96
CA ALA A 80 -5.28 -5.80 5.19
C ALA A 80 -6.76 -6.05 5.34
N ARG A 81 -7.12 -7.30 5.61
CA ARG A 81 -8.53 -7.65 5.76
C ARG A 81 -8.98 -7.39 7.17
N PRO A 82 -10.18 -6.83 7.34
CA PRO A 82 -10.74 -6.77 8.68
C PRO A 82 -10.92 -8.20 9.17
N LYS A 83 -10.65 -8.41 10.43
CA LYS A 83 -10.83 -9.73 11.00
C LYS A 83 -12.30 -10.09 10.93
N ALA A 84 -12.56 -11.25 10.35
CA ALA A 84 -13.90 -11.77 10.39
C ALA A 84 -14.28 -12.03 11.83
N ALA A 85 -15.42 -11.56 12.20
CA ALA A 85 -15.90 -11.77 13.55
C ALA A 85 -16.27 -13.22 13.76
#